data_bfdf8127d9c0d247aebebc51275db8a5
#
_entry.id   bfdf8127d9c0d247aebebc51275db8a5
#
_cell.length_a   1.000
_cell.length_b   1.000
_cell.length_c   1.000
_cell.angle_alpha   90.00
_cell.angle_beta   90.00
_cell.angle_gamma   90.00
#
_symmetry.space_group_name_H-M   'P 1'
#
loop_
_entity.id
_entity.type
_entity.pdbx_description
1 polymer ?
#
loop_
_entity_poly.entity_id
_entity_poly.type
_entity_poly.pdbx_seq_one_letter_code
_entity_poly.pdbx_strand_id
1 'polypeptide(L)'
;MRFLILLLLANITFAEISYKLGLGSCLHQDYPAPAWASLKKESIDSFFFLGDNIYGDVPSGKLDNIKLSYKKLNTQMPEWLKKTEKLVIWDDHDYGLNDAGANYIYKVQSQQIYNDAWNIDQNDPRRSREGIYFSELKDIQGKKVLFIGLDTRYFRSNLIKVGNAYKPNKYTNTTVLG
;
A
#
# COMPACT_ATOMS: atom_id res chain seq x y z
N MET A 1 22.69 67.19 -12.53
CA MET A 1 22.02 66.00 -13.04
C MET A 1 22.11 64.90 -11.94
N ARG A 2 21.01 64.66 -11.23
CA ARG A 2 20.97 63.59 -10.18
C ARG A 2 20.39 62.35 -10.86
N PHE A 3 21.19 61.29 -10.98
CA PHE A 3 20.72 59.97 -11.46
C PHE A 3 20.02 59.27 -10.28
N LEU A 4 18.73 59.03 -10.43
CA LEU A 4 17.95 58.21 -9.49
C LEU A 4 18.12 56.75 -9.93
N ILE A 5 18.91 55.96 -9.17
CA ILE A 5 19.01 54.51 -9.39
C ILE A 5 17.78 53.86 -8.71
N LEU A 6 16.82 53.44 -9.51
CA LEU A 6 15.68 52.63 -9.07
C LEU A 6 16.12 51.17 -8.86
N LEU A 7 16.36 50.74 -7.61
CA LEU A 7 16.60 49.34 -7.29
C LEU A 7 15.25 48.61 -7.33
N LEU A 8 15.00 47.88 -8.42
CA LEU A 8 13.91 46.91 -8.47
C LEU A 8 14.31 45.70 -7.61
N LEU A 9 13.80 45.62 -6.40
CA LEU A 9 13.83 44.40 -5.59
C LEU A 9 12.82 43.40 -6.18
N ALA A 10 13.30 42.48 -7.01
CA ALA A 10 12.50 41.34 -7.42
C ALA A 10 12.31 40.43 -6.22
N ASN A 11 11.07 40.37 -5.68
CA ASN A 11 10.68 39.37 -4.72
C ASN A 11 10.68 38.01 -5.41
N ILE A 12 11.74 37.24 -5.25
CA ILE A 12 11.80 35.86 -5.69
C ILE A 12 10.99 35.05 -4.68
N THR A 13 9.70 34.84 -4.96
CA THR A 13 8.90 33.88 -4.23
C THR A 13 9.30 32.49 -4.70
N PHE A 14 10.02 31.76 -3.85
CA PHE A 14 10.23 30.32 -4.07
C PHE A 14 8.86 29.65 -3.89
N ALA A 15 8.35 29.03 -4.94
CA ALA A 15 7.17 28.17 -4.81
C ALA A 15 7.51 27.05 -3.80
N GLU A 16 6.73 26.96 -2.73
CA GLU A 16 6.89 25.88 -1.76
C GLU A 16 6.60 24.55 -2.45
N ILE A 17 7.56 23.63 -2.41
CA ILE A 17 7.40 22.29 -2.96
C ILE A 17 6.47 21.55 -2.01
N SER A 18 5.28 21.22 -2.48
CA SER A 18 4.29 20.48 -1.72
C SER A 18 3.93 19.20 -2.47
N TYR A 19 4.07 18.06 -1.79
CA TYR A 19 3.57 16.76 -2.24
C TYR A 19 2.77 16.14 -1.13
N LYS A 20 1.51 15.85 -1.39
CA LYS A 20 0.58 15.32 -0.41
C LYS A 20 0.39 13.82 -0.60
N LEU A 21 0.89 13.05 0.34
CA LEU A 21 0.73 11.60 0.40
C LEU A 21 -0.40 11.23 1.36
N GLY A 22 -1.46 10.63 0.85
CA GLY A 22 -2.46 9.97 1.68
C GLY A 22 -1.96 8.61 2.16
N LEU A 23 -2.24 8.25 3.41
CA LEU A 23 -1.89 6.94 4.00
C LEU A 23 -3.15 6.31 4.60
N GLY A 24 -3.34 5.01 4.41
CA GLY A 24 -4.46 4.31 5.03
C GLY A 24 -4.30 2.79 5.00
N SER A 25 -4.92 2.13 5.97
CA SER A 25 -4.99 0.68 6.12
C SER A 25 -6.37 0.28 6.65
N CYS A 26 -6.60 -1.02 6.76
CA CYS A 26 -7.80 -1.60 7.40
C CYS A 26 -9.10 -1.11 6.75
N LEU A 27 -9.13 -1.12 5.42
CA LEU A 27 -10.29 -0.71 4.63
C LEU A 27 -11.21 -1.91 4.38
N HIS A 28 -12.33 -1.96 5.12
CA HIS A 28 -13.29 -3.02 4.93
C HIS A 28 -14.26 -2.69 3.79
N GLN A 29 -14.23 -3.49 2.71
CA GLN A 29 -15.02 -3.28 1.50
C GLN A 29 -16.54 -3.34 1.68
N ASP A 30 -17.02 -3.79 2.84
CA ASP A 30 -18.47 -3.90 3.13
C ASP A 30 -19.02 -2.70 3.90
N TYR A 31 -18.15 -1.80 4.35
CA TYR A 31 -18.55 -0.64 5.14
C TYR A 31 -18.26 0.66 4.41
N PRO A 32 -19.04 1.72 4.70
CA PRO A 32 -18.75 3.05 4.20
C PRO A 32 -17.37 3.54 4.66
N ALA A 33 -16.65 4.20 3.76
CA ALA A 33 -15.36 4.82 4.07
C ALA A 33 -15.49 6.37 4.07
N PRO A 34 -16.03 6.98 5.14
CA PRO A 34 -16.31 8.43 5.19
C PRO A 34 -15.03 9.28 5.07
N ALA A 35 -13.86 8.72 5.39
CA ALA A 35 -12.57 9.38 5.23
C ALA A 35 -12.30 9.81 3.77
N TRP A 36 -12.87 9.14 2.77
CA TRP A 36 -12.70 9.51 1.37
C TRP A 36 -13.17 10.92 1.06
N ALA A 37 -14.24 11.38 1.71
CA ALA A 37 -14.76 12.74 1.51
C ALA A 37 -13.79 13.80 2.05
N SER A 38 -13.14 13.53 3.16
CA SER A 38 -12.13 14.42 3.75
C SER A 38 -10.85 14.43 2.91
N LEU A 39 -10.34 13.26 2.54
CA LEU A 39 -9.14 13.12 1.71
C LEU A 39 -9.28 13.78 0.34
N LYS A 40 -10.49 13.72 -0.26
CA LYS A 40 -10.76 14.43 -1.51
C LYS A 40 -10.52 15.93 -1.41
N LYS A 41 -10.85 16.55 -0.27
CA LYS A 41 -10.68 18.00 -0.05
C LYS A 41 -9.20 18.37 0.05
N GLU A 42 -8.36 17.45 0.49
CA GLU A 42 -6.91 17.67 0.62
C GLU A 42 -6.17 17.69 -0.72
N SER A 43 -6.79 17.22 -1.80
CA SER A 43 -6.15 17.14 -3.13
C SER A 43 -4.80 16.43 -3.06
N ILE A 44 -4.80 15.18 -2.59
CA ILE A 44 -3.58 14.36 -2.45
C ILE A 44 -3.02 13.97 -3.83
N ASP A 45 -1.70 13.95 -3.94
CA ASP A 45 -0.98 13.58 -5.16
C ASP A 45 -0.92 12.06 -5.35
N SER A 46 -0.73 11.31 -4.24
CA SER A 46 -0.78 9.85 -4.25
C SER A 46 -1.37 9.30 -2.95
N PHE A 47 -1.78 8.03 -2.99
CA PHE A 47 -2.29 7.31 -1.81
C PHE A 47 -1.52 6.00 -1.62
N PHE A 48 -1.00 5.76 -0.42
CA PHE A 48 -0.34 4.52 -0.06
C PHE A 48 -1.28 3.65 0.79
N PHE A 49 -1.74 2.55 0.21
CA PHE A 49 -2.51 1.51 0.86
C PHE A 49 -1.56 0.61 1.64
N LEU A 50 -1.69 0.61 2.97
CA LEU A 50 -0.73 0.01 3.91
C LEU A 50 -1.12 -1.40 4.38
N GLY A 51 -1.96 -2.09 3.64
CA GLY A 51 -2.43 -3.43 3.95
C GLY A 51 -3.81 -3.45 4.61
N ASP A 52 -4.38 -4.63 4.73
CA ASP A 52 -5.78 -4.84 5.09
C ASP A 52 -6.71 -4.01 4.20
N ASN A 53 -6.40 -4.00 2.93
CA ASN A 53 -7.14 -3.23 1.94
C ASN A 53 -8.52 -3.85 1.65
N ILE A 54 -8.66 -5.13 2.00
CA ILE A 54 -9.90 -5.92 1.95
C ILE A 54 -9.91 -6.93 3.09
N TYR A 55 -11.10 -7.43 3.43
CA TYR A 55 -11.36 -8.51 4.37
C TYR A 55 -12.12 -9.62 3.65
N GLY A 56 -11.40 -10.50 2.98
CA GLY A 56 -11.97 -11.60 2.19
C GLY A 56 -11.47 -12.97 2.62
N ASP A 57 -10.61 -13.02 3.62
CA ASP A 57 -10.04 -14.25 4.16
C ASP A 57 -11.07 -15.08 4.89
N VAL A 58 -10.90 -16.39 4.84
CA VAL A 58 -11.75 -17.38 5.51
C VAL A 58 -10.87 -18.38 6.26
N PRO A 59 -11.38 -19.04 7.33
CA PRO A 59 -10.58 -19.99 8.11
C PRO A 59 -9.94 -21.12 7.32
N SER A 60 -10.51 -21.48 6.16
CA SER A 60 -9.94 -22.48 5.25
C SER A 60 -8.75 -21.96 4.44
N GLY A 61 -8.51 -20.65 4.40
CA GLY A 61 -7.51 -19.99 3.59
C GLY A 61 -7.79 -20.01 2.10
N LYS A 62 -8.98 -20.43 1.64
CA LYS A 62 -9.34 -20.41 0.21
C LYS A 62 -9.53 -18.98 -0.30
N LEU A 63 -9.16 -18.75 -1.56
CA LEU A 63 -9.03 -17.40 -2.14
C LEU A 63 -10.27 -16.90 -2.90
N ASP A 64 -11.36 -17.64 -2.93
CA ASP A 64 -12.54 -17.25 -3.71
C ASP A 64 -13.11 -15.91 -3.24
N ASN A 65 -13.21 -15.72 -1.93
CA ASN A 65 -13.70 -14.47 -1.34
C ASN A 65 -12.72 -13.30 -1.51
N ILE A 66 -11.42 -13.57 -1.55
CA ILE A 66 -10.40 -12.53 -1.79
C ILE A 66 -10.64 -11.85 -3.14
N LYS A 67 -10.86 -12.64 -4.20
CA LYS A 67 -11.18 -12.09 -5.54
C LYS A 67 -12.44 -11.24 -5.53
N LEU A 68 -13.49 -11.71 -4.85
CA LEU A 68 -14.76 -10.98 -4.75
C LEU A 68 -14.60 -9.67 -3.96
N SER A 69 -13.83 -9.70 -2.88
CA SER A 69 -13.56 -8.53 -2.04
C SER A 69 -12.77 -7.45 -2.78
N TYR A 70 -11.76 -7.83 -3.55
CA TYR A 70 -11.05 -6.89 -4.43
C TYR A 70 -11.96 -6.29 -5.50
N LYS A 71 -12.81 -7.11 -6.12
CA LYS A 71 -13.79 -6.60 -7.09
C LYS A 71 -14.73 -5.59 -6.45
N LYS A 72 -15.20 -5.85 -5.23
CA LYS A 72 -16.07 -4.95 -4.49
C LYS A 72 -15.36 -3.66 -4.10
N LEU A 73 -14.14 -3.74 -3.56
CA LEU A 73 -13.29 -2.59 -3.29
C LEU A 73 -13.15 -1.69 -4.52
N ASN A 74 -12.79 -2.27 -5.66
CA ASN A 74 -12.61 -1.52 -6.90
C ASN A 74 -13.91 -0.83 -7.37
N THR A 75 -15.05 -1.49 -7.17
CA THR A 75 -16.37 -0.90 -7.49
C THR A 75 -16.71 0.27 -6.57
N GLN A 76 -16.38 0.19 -5.28
CA GLN A 76 -16.70 1.21 -4.28
C GLN A 76 -15.68 2.35 -4.20
N MET A 77 -14.49 2.14 -4.70
CA MET A 77 -13.45 3.16 -4.73
C MET A 77 -13.94 4.38 -5.51
N PRO A 78 -13.90 5.59 -4.94
CA PRO A 78 -14.39 6.78 -5.62
C PRO A 78 -13.52 7.10 -6.85
N GLU A 79 -14.13 7.66 -7.88
CA GLU A 79 -13.48 7.91 -9.18
C GLU A 79 -12.24 8.81 -9.08
N TRP A 80 -12.22 9.76 -8.15
CA TRP A 80 -11.02 10.58 -7.92
C TRP A 80 -9.85 9.73 -7.43
N LEU A 81 -10.10 8.77 -6.51
CA LEU A 81 -9.05 7.89 -5.97
C LEU A 81 -8.60 6.83 -6.98
N LYS A 82 -9.49 6.37 -7.86
CA LYS A 82 -9.11 5.51 -8.99
C LYS A 82 -8.09 6.16 -9.90
N LYS A 83 -8.20 7.49 -10.07
CA LYS A 83 -7.30 8.31 -10.90
C LYS A 83 -6.05 8.77 -10.15
N THR A 84 -6.08 8.81 -8.83
CA THR A 84 -4.92 9.12 -8.00
C THR A 84 -3.88 8.01 -8.10
N GLU A 85 -2.62 8.38 -8.13
CA GLU A 85 -1.52 7.41 -8.07
C GLU A 85 -1.59 6.58 -6.78
N LYS A 86 -1.35 5.27 -6.89
CA LYS A 86 -1.44 4.34 -5.78
C LYS A 86 -0.14 3.59 -5.57
N LEU A 87 0.35 3.63 -4.33
CA LEU A 87 1.33 2.70 -3.80
C LEU A 87 0.58 1.69 -2.95
N VAL A 88 0.91 0.43 -3.04
CA VAL A 88 0.12 -0.61 -2.38
C VAL A 88 1.01 -1.70 -1.77
N ILE A 89 0.69 -2.11 -0.55
CA ILE A 89 1.17 -3.33 0.09
C ILE A 89 -0.02 -4.08 0.67
N TRP A 90 0.18 -5.32 1.04
CA TRP A 90 -0.82 -6.12 1.74
C TRP A 90 -0.51 -6.25 3.23
N ASP A 91 -1.52 -6.73 3.99
CA ASP A 91 -1.36 -7.36 5.29
C ASP A 91 -2.09 -8.72 5.27
N ASP A 92 -2.44 -9.33 6.37
CA ASP A 92 -2.88 -10.72 6.42
C ASP A 92 -4.26 -10.96 5.80
N HIS A 93 -5.20 -10.03 5.93
CA HIS A 93 -6.54 -10.20 5.38
C HIS A 93 -6.55 -10.17 3.85
N ASP A 94 -5.74 -9.33 3.23
CA ASP A 94 -5.58 -9.30 1.78
C ASP A 94 -4.50 -10.29 1.28
N TYR A 95 -3.60 -10.76 2.14
CA TYR A 95 -2.74 -11.91 1.86
C TYR A 95 -3.54 -13.22 1.78
N GLY A 96 -4.66 -13.35 2.51
CA GLY A 96 -5.67 -14.38 2.30
C GLY A 96 -5.96 -15.30 3.47
N LEU A 97 -5.28 -15.14 4.58
CA LEU A 97 -5.59 -15.85 5.83
C LEU A 97 -5.05 -15.07 7.02
N ASN A 98 -5.93 -14.80 7.99
CA ASN A 98 -5.59 -14.08 9.22
C ASN A 98 -4.31 -14.64 9.86
N ASP A 99 -3.40 -13.75 10.22
CA ASP A 99 -2.09 -14.06 10.81
C ASP A 99 -1.19 -15.02 10.01
N ALA A 100 -1.48 -15.27 8.74
CA ALA A 100 -0.67 -16.14 7.90
C ALA A 100 0.71 -15.54 7.60
N GLY A 101 1.65 -16.42 7.35
CA GLY A 101 3.04 -16.13 7.01
C GLY A 101 3.54 -17.06 5.91
N ALA A 102 4.84 -17.36 5.91
CA ALA A 102 5.53 -18.10 4.86
C ALA A 102 4.97 -19.51 4.57
N ASN A 103 4.29 -20.12 5.54
CA ASN A 103 3.68 -21.45 5.39
C ASN A 103 2.28 -21.42 4.75
N TYR A 104 1.76 -20.27 4.36
CA TYR A 104 0.46 -20.20 3.72
C TYR A 104 0.50 -20.87 2.35
N ILE A 105 -0.30 -21.93 2.20
CA ILE A 105 -0.21 -22.83 1.03
C ILE A 105 -0.65 -22.16 -0.28
N TYR A 106 -1.46 -21.11 -0.21
CA TYR A 106 -1.95 -20.38 -1.38
C TYR A 106 -1.21 -19.05 -1.63
N LYS A 107 -0.07 -18.82 -0.98
CA LYS A 107 0.66 -17.53 -1.05
C LYS A 107 1.00 -17.07 -2.47
N VAL A 108 1.35 -18.01 -3.34
CA VAL A 108 1.68 -17.72 -4.75
C VAL A 108 0.44 -17.25 -5.51
N GLN A 109 -0.67 -17.97 -5.35
CA GLN A 109 -1.94 -17.61 -5.99
C GLN A 109 -2.49 -16.31 -5.42
N SER A 110 -2.31 -16.08 -4.13
CA SER A 110 -2.69 -14.83 -3.47
C SER A 110 -1.94 -13.65 -4.07
N GLN A 111 -0.63 -13.78 -4.27
CA GLN A 111 0.18 -12.74 -4.92
C GLN A 111 -0.29 -12.45 -6.35
N GLN A 112 -0.67 -13.46 -7.11
CA GLN A 112 -1.23 -13.27 -8.45
C GLN A 112 -2.53 -12.47 -8.41
N ILE A 113 -3.46 -12.84 -7.51
CA ILE A 113 -4.73 -12.14 -7.33
C ILE A 113 -4.50 -10.68 -6.92
N TYR A 114 -3.60 -10.45 -5.99
CA TYR A 114 -3.21 -9.12 -5.55
C TYR A 114 -2.67 -8.27 -6.70
N ASN A 115 -1.69 -8.80 -7.45
CA ASN A 115 -1.10 -8.11 -8.59
C ASN A 115 -2.13 -7.74 -9.66
N ASP A 116 -3.10 -8.64 -9.91
CA ASP A 116 -4.17 -8.40 -10.87
C ASP A 116 -5.18 -7.36 -10.36
N ALA A 117 -5.56 -7.46 -9.09
CA ALA A 117 -6.53 -6.55 -8.47
C ALA A 117 -6.03 -5.09 -8.43
N TRP A 118 -4.74 -4.90 -8.22
CA TRP A 118 -4.12 -3.58 -8.19
C TRP A 118 -3.57 -3.13 -9.55
N ASN A 119 -3.80 -3.89 -10.62
CA ASN A 119 -3.29 -3.61 -11.98
C ASN A 119 -1.77 -3.37 -12.00
N ILE A 120 -1.03 -4.15 -11.22
CA ILE A 120 0.45 -4.10 -11.25
C ILE A 120 0.93 -4.40 -12.66
N ASP A 121 1.85 -3.59 -13.18
CA ASP A 121 2.36 -3.74 -14.56
C ASP A 121 2.90 -5.16 -14.82
N GLN A 122 2.71 -5.65 -16.04
CA GLN A 122 3.11 -7.02 -16.40
C GLN A 122 4.64 -7.22 -16.34
N ASN A 123 5.41 -6.15 -16.49
CA ASN A 123 6.88 -6.16 -16.39
C ASN A 123 7.39 -5.84 -14.99
N ASP A 124 6.50 -5.56 -14.03
CA ASP A 124 6.90 -5.28 -12.65
C ASP A 124 7.51 -6.55 -12.01
N PRO A 125 8.65 -6.43 -11.31
CA PRO A 125 9.29 -7.56 -10.64
C PRO A 125 8.37 -8.36 -9.70
N ARG A 126 7.34 -7.73 -9.12
CA ARG A 126 6.32 -8.40 -8.30
C ARG A 126 5.51 -9.46 -9.05
N ARG A 127 5.57 -9.47 -10.39
CA ARG A 127 4.92 -10.51 -11.21
C ARG A 127 5.75 -11.79 -11.35
N SER A 128 7.06 -11.71 -11.19
CA SER A 128 7.99 -12.80 -11.47
C SER A 128 8.80 -13.29 -10.26
N ARG A 129 8.92 -12.51 -9.21
CA ARG A 129 9.60 -12.88 -7.97
C ARG A 129 8.61 -13.20 -6.86
N GLU A 130 9.11 -13.81 -5.79
CA GLU A 130 8.35 -14.01 -4.55
C GLU A 130 8.15 -12.70 -3.78
N GLY A 131 6.93 -12.51 -3.23
CA GLY A 131 6.56 -11.37 -2.42
C GLY A 131 6.25 -10.09 -3.20
N ILE A 132 5.57 -9.15 -2.52
CA ILE A 132 5.06 -7.90 -3.13
C ILE A 132 5.89 -6.67 -2.76
N TYR A 133 7.00 -6.83 -2.04
CA TYR A 133 7.87 -5.70 -1.69
C TYR A 133 8.36 -4.95 -2.93
N PHE A 134 8.55 -3.64 -2.81
CA PHE A 134 9.02 -2.81 -3.91
C PHE A 134 9.79 -1.60 -3.39
N SER A 135 10.53 -0.98 -4.30
CA SER A 135 11.01 0.38 -4.10
C SER A 135 10.76 1.20 -5.36
N GLU A 136 10.35 2.44 -5.18
CA GLU A 136 10.06 3.36 -6.26
C GLU A 136 10.69 4.72 -5.96
N LEU A 137 11.60 5.15 -6.82
CA LEU A 137 12.26 6.45 -6.71
C LEU A 137 11.49 7.46 -7.57
N LYS A 138 10.90 8.47 -6.94
CA LYS A 138 10.19 9.56 -7.63
C LYS A 138 10.99 10.84 -7.61
N ASP A 139 10.91 11.58 -8.69
CA ASP A 139 11.32 12.98 -8.73
C ASP A 139 10.11 13.86 -8.41
N ILE A 140 10.13 14.48 -7.25
CA ILE A 140 9.07 15.36 -6.80
C ILE A 140 9.61 16.79 -6.85
N GLN A 141 9.33 17.48 -7.95
CA GLN A 141 9.76 18.87 -8.19
C GLN A 141 11.27 19.06 -7.95
N GLY A 142 12.08 18.15 -8.49
CA GLY A 142 13.54 18.18 -8.39
C GLY A 142 14.12 17.55 -7.13
N LYS A 143 13.29 17.04 -6.21
CA LYS A 143 13.74 16.25 -5.06
C LYS A 143 13.49 14.76 -5.28
N LYS A 144 14.51 13.96 -5.04
CA LYS A 144 14.41 12.49 -5.12
C LYS A 144 13.82 11.95 -3.82
N VAL A 145 12.67 11.28 -3.93
CA VAL A 145 11.97 10.61 -2.81
C VAL A 145 11.88 9.12 -3.12
N LEU A 146 12.39 8.30 -2.22
CA LEU A 146 12.33 6.84 -2.33
C LEU A 146 11.16 6.32 -1.49
N PHE A 147 10.21 5.68 -2.16
CA PHE A 147 9.14 4.92 -1.51
C PHE A 147 9.57 3.46 -1.40
N ILE A 148 9.40 2.88 -0.22
CA ILE A 148 9.71 1.46 0.05
C ILE A 148 8.45 0.80 0.59
N GLY A 149 7.92 -0.17 -0.16
CA GLY A 149 6.84 -1.05 0.28
C GLY A 149 7.42 -2.37 0.79
N LEU A 150 7.19 -2.69 2.05
CA LEU A 150 7.64 -3.93 2.67
C LEU A 150 6.59 -5.03 2.50
N ASP A 151 7.05 -6.27 2.37
CA ASP A 151 6.19 -7.45 2.47
C ASP A 151 6.38 -8.09 3.84
N THR A 152 5.40 -7.93 4.70
CA THR A 152 5.43 -8.43 6.09
C THR A 152 4.75 -9.79 6.23
N ARG A 153 4.36 -10.45 5.13
CA ARG A 153 3.59 -11.71 5.15
C ARG A 153 4.26 -12.85 4.42
N TYR A 154 4.67 -12.67 3.17
CA TYR A 154 5.15 -13.75 2.30
C TYR A 154 6.32 -14.54 2.90
N PHE A 155 7.23 -13.86 3.58
CA PHE A 155 8.46 -14.43 4.15
C PHE A 155 8.40 -14.56 5.68
N ARG A 156 7.38 -14.01 6.32
CA ARG A 156 7.28 -13.97 7.77
C ARG A 156 7.25 -15.36 8.37
N SER A 157 8.12 -15.60 9.34
CA SER A 157 8.10 -16.83 10.13
C SER A 157 6.74 -17.02 10.82
N ASN A 158 6.31 -18.29 10.91
CA ASN A 158 5.01 -18.61 11.49
C ASN A 158 4.92 -18.18 12.95
N LEU A 159 3.77 -17.70 13.35
CA LEU A 159 3.45 -17.49 14.76
C LEU A 159 3.22 -18.84 15.45
N ILE A 160 3.61 -18.93 16.72
CA ILE A 160 3.35 -20.10 17.55
C ILE A 160 2.06 -19.88 18.32
N LYS A 161 1.08 -20.74 18.08
CA LYS A 161 -0.18 -20.72 18.84
C LYS A 161 0.04 -21.33 20.22
N VAL A 162 -0.31 -20.57 21.27
CA VAL A 162 -0.26 -21.02 22.67
C VAL A 162 -1.62 -20.76 23.31
N GLY A 163 -2.44 -21.81 23.46
CA GLY A 163 -3.83 -21.67 23.85
C GLY A 163 -4.62 -20.88 22.81
N ASN A 164 -5.28 -19.83 23.23
CA ASN A 164 -6.04 -18.92 22.35
C ASN A 164 -5.24 -17.69 21.86
N ALA A 165 -3.93 -17.63 22.14
CA ALA A 165 -3.10 -16.51 21.76
C ALA A 165 -1.96 -16.96 20.83
N TYR A 166 -1.47 -16.02 20.01
CA TYR A 166 -0.25 -16.20 19.25
C TYR A 166 0.92 -15.59 20.01
N LYS A 167 2.06 -16.25 19.97
CA LYS A 167 3.32 -15.73 20.51
C LYS A 167 4.35 -15.63 19.40
N PRO A 168 5.27 -14.65 19.48
CA PRO A 168 6.40 -14.59 18.57
C PRO A 168 7.18 -15.91 18.64
N ASN A 169 7.65 -16.36 17.50
CA ASN A 169 8.54 -17.51 17.44
C ASN A 169 9.87 -17.13 18.12
N LYS A 170 10.29 -17.89 19.14
CA LYS A 170 11.49 -17.60 19.92
C LYS A 170 12.79 -18.10 19.29
N TYR A 171 12.72 -18.77 18.16
CA TYR A 171 13.90 -19.27 17.48
C TYR A 171 14.73 -18.13 16.88
N THR A 172 16.05 -18.24 16.96
CA THR A 172 17.01 -17.22 16.52
C THR A 172 16.95 -16.90 15.02
N ASN A 173 16.28 -17.73 14.24
CA ASN A 173 16.16 -17.61 12.78
C ASN A 173 14.75 -17.11 12.34
N THR A 174 13.99 -16.50 13.23
CA THR A 174 12.68 -15.96 12.87
C THR A 174 12.82 -14.57 12.28
N THR A 175 12.01 -14.29 11.27
CA THR A 175 12.02 -13.03 10.54
C THR A 175 10.61 -12.56 10.22
N VAL A 176 10.45 -11.27 10.00
CA VAL A 176 9.24 -10.65 9.42
C VAL A 176 9.41 -10.43 7.93
N LEU A 177 10.61 -10.19 7.48
CA LEU A 177 10.88 -9.78 6.09
C LEU A 177 11.60 -10.85 5.24
N GLY A 178 12.03 -11.96 5.81
CA GLY A 178 12.79 -12.99 5.13
C GLY A 178 14.29 -12.93 5.40
#